data_6a691c603f13c69f498b8d1ec322f645
#
_entry.id   6a691c603f13c69f498b8d1ec322f645
#
_cell.length_a   1.000
_cell.length_b   1.000
_cell.length_c   1.000
_cell.angle_alpha   90.00
_cell.angle_beta   90.00
_cell.angle_gamma   90.00
#
_symmetry.space_group_name_H-M   'P 1'
#
loop_
_entity.id
_entity.type
_entity.pdbx_description
1 polymer ?
#
loop_
_entity_poly.entity_id
_entity_poly.type
_entity_poly.pdbx_seq_one_letter_code
_entity_poly.pdbx_strand_id
1 'polypeptide(L)'
;MKNQERILDLISNKKYIGTSSVNSETFAEMAIRLCESKNITTSRVFSMCTFLNKDIFNRLKADRNYVPRENTAYTICFGLQLSFAEASCLLQKGRYSLVPVSPQDMYRELLTEMLITGFTYIPDCNIVLKHYGYKQLGKQ
;
A
#
# COMPACT_ATOMS: atom_id res chain seq x y z
N MET A 1 -16.86 -20.21 15.58
CA MET A 1 -16.10 -21.00 16.55
C MET A 1 -14.93 -21.72 15.93
N LYS A 2 -15.20 -22.58 14.96
CA LYS A 2 -14.11 -23.31 14.33
C LYS A 2 -13.11 -22.41 13.64
N ASN A 3 -13.59 -21.35 13.02
CA ASN A 3 -12.70 -20.43 12.35
C ASN A 3 -11.80 -19.69 13.33
N GLN A 4 -12.35 -19.33 14.49
CA GLN A 4 -11.55 -18.70 15.52
C GLN A 4 -10.50 -19.63 16.06
N GLU A 5 -10.88 -20.88 16.28
CA GLU A 5 -9.93 -21.88 16.78
C GLU A 5 -8.81 -22.09 15.78
N ARG A 6 -9.13 -22.16 14.50
CA ARG A 6 -8.14 -22.33 13.46
C ARG A 6 -7.18 -21.15 13.41
N ILE A 7 -7.71 -19.95 13.53
CA ILE A 7 -6.89 -18.74 13.52
C ILE A 7 -5.95 -18.75 14.72
N LEU A 8 -6.47 -19.08 15.90
CA LEU A 8 -5.65 -19.16 17.11
C LEU A 8 -4.57 -20.23 16.97
N ASP A 9 -4.92 -21.37 16.41
CA ASP A 9 -3.94 -22.43 16.17
C ASP A 9 -2.85 -21.96 15.22
N LEU A 10 -3.23 -21.31 14.15
CA LEU A 10 -2.27 -20.78 13.20
C LEU A 10 -1.34 -19.77 13.85
N ILE A 11 -1.89 -18.89 14.63
CA ILE A 11 -1.09 -17.91 15.36
C ILE A 11 -0.15 -18.60 16.32
N SER A 12 -0.65 -19.58 17.08
CA SER A 12 0.15 -20.28 18.08
C SER A 12 1.24 -21.12 17.45
N ASN A 13 0.90 -21.82 16.37
CA ASN A 13 1.82 -22.80 15.79
C ASN A 13 2.70 -22.23 14.71
N LYS A 14 2.26 -21.19 14.02
CA LYS A 14 2.96 -20.66 12.86
C LYS A 14 3.66 -19.35 13.11
N LYS A 15 3.30 -18.67 14.17
CA LYS A 15 3.88 -17.35 14.43
C LYS A 15 5.39 -17.38 14.54
N TYR A 16 5.92 -18.51 14.91
CA TYR A 16 7.35 -18.62 15.15
C TYR A 16 8.13 -18.94 13.88
N ILE A 17 7.43 -19.45 12.87
CA ILE A 17 8.08 -19.89 11.64
C ILE A 17 7.67 -19.00 10.49
N GLY A 18 6.44 -19.16 10.03
CA GLY A 18 5.96 -18.44 8.87
C GLY A 18 5.85 -16.95 9.12
N THR A 19 5.35 -16.60 10.28
CA THR A 19 5.09 -15.21 10.62
C THR A 19 6.39 -14.41 10.74
N SER A 20 7.41 -14.99 11.34
CA SER A 20 8.70 -14.32 11.46
C SER A 20 9.25 -13.95 10.10
N SER A 21 9.19 -14.89 9.18
CA SER A 21 9.69 -14.67 7.83
C SER A 21 8.93 -13.54 7.15
N VAL A 22 7.59 -13.56 7.26
CA VAL A 22 6.75 -12.52 6.67
C VAL A 22 6.98 -11.18 7.33
N ASN A 23 7.11 -11.17 8.67
CA ASN A 23 7.27 -9.94 9.40
C ASN A 23 8.63 -9.28 9.14
N SER A 24 9.60 -10.02 8.65
CA SER A 24 10.90 -9.45 8.33
C SER A 24 10.91 -8.78 6.95
N GLU A 25 9.87 -8.97 6.16
CA GLU A 25 9.77 -8.32 4.85
C GLU A 25 9.61 -6.82 5.05
N THR A 26 10.43 -6.04 4.35
CA THR A 26 10.37 -4.58 4.45
C THR A 26 9.32 -4.03 3.49
N PHE A 27 9.04 -2.71 3.63
CA PHE A 27 8.15 -2.03 2.71
C PHE A 27 8.60 -2.25 1.26
N ALA A 28 9.88 -1.99 0.99
CA ALA A 28 10.42 -2.11 -0.36
C ALA A 28 10.27 -3.53 -0.90
N GLU A 29 10.63 -4.52 -0.08
CA GLU A 29 10.52 -5.92 -0.50
C GLU A 29 9.07 -6.31 -0.80
N MET A 30 8.17 -5.92 0.06
CA MET A 30 6.75 -6.21 -0.16
C MET A 30 6.20 -5.50 -1.39
N ALA A 31 6.58 -4.22 -1.57
CA ALA A 31 6.13 -3.45 -2.72
C ALA A 31 6.57 -4.12 -4.03
N ILE A 32 7.83 -4.56 -4.10
CA ILE A 32 8.34 -5.24 -5.29
C ILE A 32 7.62 -6.57 -5.50
N ARG A 33 7.39 -7.32 -4.42
CA ARG A 33 6.67 -8.59 -4.52
C ARG A 33 5.26 -8.38 -5.06
N LEU A 34 4.58 -7.35 -4.59
CA LEU A 34 3.24 -7.03 -5.10
C LEU A 34 3.28 -6.57 -6.55
N CYS A 35 4.30 -5.80 -6.92
CA CYS A 35 4.49 -5.41 -8.32
C CYS A 35 4.62 -6.65 -9.20
N GLU A 36 5.48 -7.58 -8.79
CA GLU A 36 5.70 -8.80 -9.57
C GLU A 36 4.42 -9.62 -9.72
N SER A 37 3.63 -9.69 -8.66
CA SER A 37 2.38 -10.44 -8.70
C SER A 37 1.36 -9.83 -9.66
N LYS A 38 1.56 -8.58 -10.03
CA LYS A 38 0.67 -7.87 -10.97
C LYS A 38 1.36 -7.62 -12.31
N ASN A 39 2.46 -8.31 -12.56
CA ASN A 39 3.23 -8.21 -13.80
C ASN A 39 3.82 -6.82 -14.04
N ILE A 40 4.11 -6.11 -12.97
CA ILE A 40 4.79 -4.82 -13.02
C ILE A 40 6.24 -5.09 -12.69
N THR A 41 7.06 -5.29 -13.72
CA THR A 41 8.44 -5.77 -13.56
C THR A 41 9.48 -4.76 -14.01
N THR A 42 9.06 -3.62 -14.54
CA THR A 42 9.99 -2.58 -14.98
C THR A 42 9.61 -1.23 -14.41
N SER A 43 10.60 -0.34 -14.33
CA SER A 43 10.34 1.02 -13.85
C SER A 43 9.37 1.77 -14.77
N ARG A 44 9.41 1.47 -16.05
CA ARG A 44 8.51 2.09 -17.01
C ARG A 44 7.05 1.74 -16.71
N VAL A 45 6.76 0.44 -16.54
CA VAL A 45 5.39 -0.01 -16.26
C VAL A 45 4.95 0.51 -14.90
N PHE A 46 5.83 0.48 -13.91
CA PHE A 46 5.53 1.03 -12.59
C PHE A 46 5.12 2.50 -12.69
N SER A 47 5.89 3.29 -13.44
CA SER A 47 5.62 4.70 -13.60
C SER A 47 4.30 4.95 -14.35
N MET A 48 3.99 4.11 -15.32
CA MET A 48 2.72 4.21 -16.04
C MET A 48 1.52 3.94 -15.14
N CYS A 49 1.67 3.03 -14.20
CA CYS A 49 0.58 2.66 -13.30
C CYS A 49 0.42 3.65 -12.15
N THR A 50 1.53 4.14 -11.61
CA THR A 50 1.52 4.95 -10.39
C THR A 50 1.63 6.44 -10.65
N PHE A 51 2.05 6.83 -11.86
CA PHE A 51 2.35 8.22 -12.19
C PHE A 51 3.49 8.79 -11.34
N LEU A 52 4.29 7.91 -10.76
CA LEU A 52 5.47 8.29 -9.99
C LEU A 52 6.71 8.23 -10.86
N ASN A 53 7.76 8.91 -10.41
CA ASN A 53 9.06 8.88 -11.07
C ASN A 53 9.62 7.45 -11.07
N LYS A 54 10.28 7.08 -12.15
CA LYS A 54 10.90 5.75 -12.28
C LYS A 54 11.90 5.46 -11.18
N ASP A 55 12.54 6.49 -10.64
CA ASP A 55 13.52 6.33 -9.57
C ASP A 55 12.92 5.66 -8.34
N ILE A 56 11.65 5.85 -8.09
CA ILE A 56 10.97 5.23 -6.94
C ILE A 56 11.07 3.70 -7.06
N PHE A 57 10.73 3.18 -8.25
CA PHE A 57 10.79 1.73 -8.47
C PHE A 57 12.21 1.20 -8.33
N ASN A 58 13.16 1.92 -8.90
CA ASN A 58 14.56 1.51 -8.85
C ASN A 58 15.08 1.48 -7.41
N ARG A 59 14.68 2.46 -6.61
CA ARG A 59 15.06 2.49 -5.19
C ARG A 59 14.41 1.37 -4.40
N LEU A 60 13.16 1.06 -4.70
CA LEU A 60 12.49 -0.07 -4.04
C LEU A 60 13.22 -1.38 -4.30
N LYS A 61 13.75 -1.54 -5.52
CA LYS A 61 14.50 -2.76 -5.87
C LYS A 61 15.89 -2.77 -5.29
N ALA A 62 16.54 -1.62 -5.22
CA ALA A 62 17.95 -1.55 -4.86
C ALA A 62 18.18 -1.48 -3.35
N ASP A 63 17.25 -0.93 -2.59
CA ASP A 63 17.43 -0.69 -1.17
C ASP A 63 16.26 -1.26 -0.39
N ARG A 64 16.47 -2.39 0.26
CA ARG A 64 15.41 -3.06 1.02
C ARG A 64 14.90 -2.21 2.18
N ASN A 65 15.67 -1.22 2.59
CA ASN A 65 15.28 -0.36 3.72
C ASN A 65 14.62 0.94 3.28
N TYR A 66 14.44 1.11 1.97
CA TYR A 66 13.82 2.33 1.47
C TYR A 66 12.34 2.37 1.82
N VAL A 67 11.92 3.48 2.43
CA VAL A 67 10.51 3.74 2.71
C VAL A 67 10.19 5.11 2.12
N PRO A 68 9.29 5.17 1.15
CA PRO A 68 8.93 6.46 0.55
C PRO A 68 8.10 7.29 1.53
N ARG A 69 7.87 8.54 1.17
CA ARG A 69 7.00 9.41 1.97
C ARG A 69 5.57 8.88 1.95
N GLU A 70 4.79 9.32 2.92
CA GLU A 70 3.42 8.85 3.09
C GLU A 70 2.59 8.97 1.81
N ASN A 71 2.62 10.14 1.18
CA ASN A 71 1.85 10.35 -0.05
C ASN A 71 2.29 9.40 -1.17
N THR A 72 3.59 9.20 -1.30
CA THR A 72 4.13 8.26 -2.29
C THR A 72 3.68 6.84 -1.98
N ALA A 73 3.69 6.45 -0.71
CA ALA A 73 3.24 5.13 -0.30
C ALA A 73 1.76 4.92 -0.64
N TYR A 74 0.91 5.90 -0.35
CA TYR A 74 -0.50 5.82 -0.75
C TYR A 74 -0.62 5.69 -2.27
N THR A 75 0.16 6.48 -3.01
CA THR A 75 0.10 6.46 -4.46
C THR A 75 0.46 5.08 -5.02
N ILE A 76 1.45 4.42 -4.42
CA ILE A 76 1.80 3.06 -4.82
C ILE A 76 0.61 2.12 -4.63
N CYS A 77 -0.06 2.21 -3.49
CA CYS A 77 -1.23 1.38 -3.21
C CYS A 77 -2.30 1.55 -4.28
N PHE A 78 -2.57 2.78 -4.69
CA PHE A 78 -3.57 3.05 -5.71
C PHE A 78 -3.11 2.61 -7.10
N GLY A 79 -1.86 2.93 -7.45
CA GLY A 79 -1.31 2.57 -8.75
C GLY A 79 -1.24 1.08 -8.99
N LEU A 80 -0.96 0.31 -7.96
CA LEU A 80 -0.94 -1.14 -8.05
C LEU A 80 -2.33 -1.75 -7.92
N GLN A 81 -3.33 -0.92 -7.66
CA GLN A 81 -4.71 -1.38 -7.46
C GLN A 81 -4.80 -2.44 -6.39
N LEU A 82 -4.15 -2.18 -5.26
CA LEU A 82 -4.15 -3.13 -4.15
C LEU A 82 -5.53 -3.18 -3.51
N SER A 83 -5.87 -4.34 -2.97
CA SER A 83 -7.04 -4.44 -2.10
C SER A 83 -6.77 -3.65 -0.83
N PHE A 84 -7.82 -3.34 -0.08
CA PHE A 84 -7.63 -2.64 1.20
C PHE A 84 -6.71 -3.43 2.12
N ALA A 85 -6.86 -4.75 2.15
CA ALA A 85 -6.01 -5.61 3.00
C ALA A 85 -4.55 -5.53 2.57
N GLU A 86 -4.28 -5.63 1.27
CA GLU A 86 -2.91 -5.52 0.76
C GLU A 86 -2.32 -4.15 1.05
N ALA A 87 -3.10 -3.11 0.81
CA ALA A 87 -2.65 -1.74 1.06
C ALA A 87 -2.33 -1.53 2.53
N SER A 88 -3.21 -2.01 3.42
CA SER A 88 -2.98 -1.87 4.86
C SER A 88 -1.71 -2.58 5.30
N CYS A 89 -1.47 -3.78 4.80
CA CYS A 89 -0.26 -4.52 5.13
C CYS A 89 0.99 -3.79 4.64
N LEU A 90 0.95 -3.31 3.41
CA LEU A 90 2.10 -2.60 2.85
C LEU A 90 2.38 -1.32 3.62
N LEU A 91 1.34 -0.55 3.90
CA LEU A 91 1.50 0.71 4.62
C LEU A 91 2.07 0.52 6.02
N GLN A 92 1.65 -0.54 6.71
CA GLN A 92 2.20 -0.85 8.02
C GLN A 92 3.70 -1.07 8.00
N LYS A 93 4.21 -1.65 6.92
CA LYS A 93 5.66 -1.86 6.78
C LYS A 93 6.41 -0.53 6.75
N GLY A 94 5.78 0.52 6.27
CA GLY A 94 6.35 1.86 6.26
C GLY A 94 5.93 2.71 7.43
N ARG A 95 5.20 2.13 8.38
CA ARG A 95 4.66 2.82 9.55
C ARG A 95 3.63 3.88 9.18
N TYR A 96 2.86 3.61 8.13
CA TYR A 96 1.73 4.44 7.72
C TYR A 96 0.43 3.69 7.96
N SER A 97 -0.67 4.42 7.97
CA SER A 97 -1.97 3.81 8.22
C SER A 97 -3.06 4.56 7.46
N LEU A 98 -4.08 3.82 7.06
CA LEU A 98 -5.31 4.41 6.51
C LEU A 98 -6.39 4.55 7.57
N VAL A 99 -6.09 4.15 8.81
CA VAL A 99 -7.05 4.28 9.91
C VAL A 99 -7.17 5.77 10.26
N PRO A 100 -8.38 6.33 10.26
CA PRO A 100 -8.55 7.72 10.67
C PRO A 100 -8.07 7.94 12.09
N VAL A 101 -7.35 9.03 12.32
CA VAL A 101 -6.82 9.34 13.65
C VAL A 101 -7.86 10.07 14.50
N SER A 102 -8.93 10.56 13.88
CA SER A 102 -10.03 11.24 14.56
C SER A 102 -11.26 11.18 13.68
N PRO A 103 -12.46 11.48 14.23
CA PRO A 103 -13.67 11.55 13.42
C PRO A 103 -13.58 12.58 12.30
N GLN A 104 -12.68 13.56 12.42
CA GLN A 104 -12.51 14.60 11.42
C GLN A 104 -11.51 14.23 10.33
N ASP A 105 -10.89 13.07 10.44
CA ASP A 105 -9.89 12.62 9.46
C ASP A 105 -10.58 12.04 8.22
N MET A 106 -11.21 12.93 7.48
CA MET A 106 -11.95 12.53 6.29
C MET A 106 -11.04 12.15 5.13
N TYR A 107 -9.80 12.59 5.17
CA TYR A 107 -8.85 12.27 4.12
C TYR A 107 -8.58 10.75 4.05
N ARG A 108 -8.20 10.16 5.21
CA ARG A 108 -7.93 8.72 5.24
C ARG A 108 -9.19 7.91 5.02
N GLU A 109 -10.32 8.41 5.50
CA GLU A 109 -11.59 7.74 5.27
C GLU A 109 -11.94 7.71 3.79
N LEU A 110 -11.70 8.81 3.07
CA LEU A 110 -11.96 8.87 1.64
C LEU A 110 -11.03 7.93 0.87
N LEU A 111 -9.74 7.91 1.22
CA LEU A 111 -8.79 6.99 0.58
C LEU A 111 -9.22 5.54 0.79
N THR A 112 -9.67 5.20 2.00
CA THR A 112 -10.15 3.86 2.30
C THR A 112 -11.35 3.49 1.44
N GLU A 113 -12.30 4.39 1.31
CA GLU A 113 -13.50 4.18 0.52
C GLU A 113 -13.12 3.92 -0.95
N MET A 114 -12.20 4.73 -1.48
CA MET A 114 -11.74 4.56 -2.85
C MET A 114 -11.12 3.18 -3.07
N LEU A 115 -10.26 2.75 -2.14
CA LEU A 115 -9.61 1.45 -2.26
C LEU A 115 -10.63 0.31 -2.19
N ILE A 116 -11.56 0.40 -1.26
CA ILE A 116 -12.57 -0.65 -1.07
C ILE A 116 -13.45 -0.79 -2.29
N THR A 117 -13.80 0.33 -2.91
CA THR A 117 -14.71 0.30 -4.07
C THR A 117 -13.97 0.09 -5.39
N GLY A 118 -12.64 0.04 -5.37
CA GLY A 118 -11.87 -0.15 -6.59
C GLY A 118 -11.72 1.11 -7.43
N PHE A 119 -12.00 2.27 -6.85
CA PHE A 119 -11.83 3.56 -7.52
C PHE A 119 -10.38 3.99 -7.33
N THR A 120 -9.49 3.49 -8.19
CA THR A 120 -8.04 3.59 -7.98
C THR A 120 -7.26 4.23 -9.11
N TYR A 121 -7.92 4.67 -10.18
CA TYR A 121 -7.21 5.36 -11.25
C TYR A 121 -6.77 6.73 -10.74
N ILE A 122 -5.47 6.93 -10.64
CA ILE A 122 -4.92 8.09 -9.94
C ILE A 122 -5.42 9.44 -10.45
N PRO A 123 -5.47 9.69 -11.77
CA PRO A 123 -6.00 10.98 -12.24
C PRO A 123 -7.43 11.25 -11.77
N ASP A 124 -8.28 10.23 -11.76
CA ASP A 124 -9.67 10.39 -11.31
C ASP A 124 -9.73 10.61 -9.80
N CYS A 125 -8.91 9.88 -9.05
CA CYS A 125 -8.81 10.06 -7.60
C CYS A 125 -8.39 11.49 -7.29
N ASN A 126 -7.45 12.03 -8.06
CA ASN A 126 -6.94 13.36 -7.82
C ASN A 126 -7.98 14.44 -8.10
N ILE A 127 -8.88 14.20 -9.05
CA ILE A 127 -10.01 15.12 -9.27
C ILE A 127 -10.87 15.20 -8.01
N VAL A 128 -11.19 14.05 -7.43
CA VAL A 128 -12.00 13.98 -6.22
C VAL A 128 -11.26 14.61 -5.04
N LEU A 129 -10.00 14.27 -4.86
CA LEU A 129 -9.21 14.81 -3.76
C LEU A 129 -9.09 16.34 -3.84
N LYS A 130 -8.85 16.85 -5.04
CA LYS A 130 -8.77 18.28 -5.26
C LYS A 130 -10.08 18.98 -4.93
N HIS A 131 -11.19 18.35 -5.32
CA HIS A 131 -12.52 18.90 -5.05
C HIS A 131 -12.75 19.14 -3.56
N TYR A 132 -12.26 18.23 -2.72
CA TYR A 132 -12.41 18.36 -1.28
C TYR A 132 -11.26 19.09 -0.61
N GLY A 133 -10.32 19.60 -1.39
CA GLY A 133 -9.18 20.34 -0.82
C GLY A 133 -8.11 19.47 -0.19
N TYR A 134 -8.07 18.19 -0.52
CA TYR A 134 -7.08 17.26 0.00
C TYR A 134 -5.88 17.15 -0.91
N LYS A 135 -4.78 16.71 -0.33
CA LYS A 135 -3.55 16.50 -1.10
C LYS A 135 -3.75 15.40 -2.14
N GLN A 136 -3.33 15.68 -3.36
CA GLN A 136 -3.45 14.73 -4.45
C GLN A 136 -2.38 13.64 -4.35
N LEU A 137 -2.69 12.48 -4.91
CA LEU A 137 -1.75 11.36 -4.97
C LEU A 137 -0.64 11.68 -5.99
N GLY A 138 0.58 11.31 -5.63
CA GLY A 138 1.72 11.54 -6.51
C GLY A 138 2.26 12.97 -6.51
N LYS A 139 1.67 13.85 -5.73
CA LYS A 139 2.14 15.23 -5.62
C LYS A 139 3.04 15.38 -4.41
N GLN A 140 4.19 15.93 -4.61
CA GLN A 140 5.16 16.13 -3.54
C GLN A 140 5.02 17.49 -2.88
#